data_2cd9e91deabbe36e370acf84c2e0c7a5
#
_entry.id   2cd9e91deabbe36e370acf84c2e0c7a5
#
_cell.length_a   1.000
_cell.length_b   1.000
_cell.length_c   1.000
_cell.angle_alpha   90.00
_cell.angle_beta   90.00
_cell.angle_gamma   90.00
#
_symmetry.space_group_name_H-M   'P 1'
#
loop_
_entity.id
_entity.type
_entity.pdbx_description
1 polymer ?
#
loop_
_entity_poly.entity_id
_entity_poly.type
_entity_poly.pdbx_seq_one_letter_code
_entity_poly.pdbx_strand_id
1 'polypeptide(L)'
;SSTSRGLGDVYKRQDLFPDNVLFLENKVSGLIDFYFSCHDFFAYDLSICINAWCFDGDNNFSEENFKSLIKGYQGVKNLSKHELNSLPILCSGSALRFLLTRVDNLNNSNDIDIVHYQDPQEFLKRLRFHEKISDIEAYGYDK
;
A
#
# COMPACT_ATOMS: atom_id res chain seq x y z
N SER A 1 37.00 1.66 -5.41
CA SER A 1 36.21 2.73 -6.03
C SER A 1 34.72 2.43 -5.85
N SER A 2 34.14 3.03 -4.81
CA SER A 2 32.70 2.98 -4.55
C SER A 2 32.01 3.96 -5.49
N THR A 3 31.47 3.50 -6.57
CA THR A 3 30.53 4.29 -7.37
C THR A 3 29.23 4.41 -6.57
N SER A 4 28.95 5.60 -6.07
CA SER A 4 27.64 5.98 -5.55
C SER A 4 26.60 5.82 -6.67
N ARG A 5 25.93 4.67 -6.70
CA ARG A 5 24.73 4.51 -7.53
C ARG A 5 23.68 5.46 -6.99
N GLY A 6 23.11 6.25 -7.89
CA GLY A 6 22.16 7.29 -7.53
C GLY A 6 20.97 6.74 -6.74
N LEU A 7 20.33 7.62 -6.00
CA LEU A 7 19.16 7.40 -5.12
C LEU A 7 17.94 6.69 -5.75
N GLY A 8 18.07 6.17 -6.98
CA GLY A 8 17.05 5.39 -7.67
C GLY A 8 16.97 3.90 -7.28
N ASP A 9 17.98 3.40 -6.58
CA ASP A 9 18.12 1.96 -6.23
C ASP A 9 17.73 1.66 -4.78
N VAL A 10 16.78 2.38 -4.21
CA VAL A 10 16.30 2.10 -2.85
C VAL A 10 15.33 0.92 -2.90
N TYR A 11 15.60 -0.10 -2.07
CA TYR A 11 14.65 -1.18 -1.83
C TYR A 11 13.31 -0.61 -1.38
N LYS A 12 12.24 -0.95 -2.10
CA LYS A 12 10.88 -0.56 -1.77
C LYS A 12 10.23 -1.67 -0.97
N ARG A 13 9.50 -1.28 0.08
CA ARG A 13 8.78 -2.23 0.91
C ARG A 13 7.41 -2.47 0.31
N GLN A 14 7.21 -3.58 -0.37
CA GLN A 14 5.91 -3.97 -0.91
C GLN A 14 4.95 -4.58 0.13
N ASP A 15 5.19 -4.32 1.43
CA ASP A 15 4.41 -4.89 2.53
C ASP A 15 4.37 -3.97 3.78
N LEU A 16 4.20 -2.67 3.55
CA LEU A 16 4.10 -1.69 4.64
C LEU A 16 2.67 -1.61 5.19
N PHE A 17 2.21 -2.72 5.77
CA PHE A 17 0.94 -2.80 6.49
C PHE A 17 1.09 -2.35 7.95
N PRO A 18 -0.04 -1.97 8.63
CA PRO A 18 0.01 -1.52 10.02
C PRO A 18 0.70 -2.47 11.00
N ASP A 19 0.56 -3.78 10.81
CA ASP A 19 1.19 -4.83 11.62
C ASP A 19 2.72 -4.90 11.45
N ASN A 20 3.27 -4.31 10.39
CA ASN A 20 4.72 -4.22 10.14
C ASN A 20 5.33 -2.89 10.61
N VAL A 21 4.56 -2.03 11.27
CA VAL A 21 5.00 -0.72 11.77
C VAL A 21 4.84 -0.67 13.28
N LEU A 22 5.94 -0.45 13.98
CA LEU A 22 5.96 -0.31 15.43
C LEU A 22 5.85 1.16 15.82
N PHE A 23 4.97 1.46 16.76
CA PHE A 23 4.78 2.80 17.31
C PHE A 23 5.19 2.84 18.77
N LEU A 24 5.82 3.94 19.18
CA LEU A 24 6.08 4.30 20.57
C LEU A 24 5.67 5.77 20.76
N GLU A 25 4.79 6.05 21.71
CA GLU A 25 4.30 7.41 22.00
C GLU A 25 3.83 8.18 20.75
N ASN A 26 3.02 7.52 19.91
CA ASN A 26 2.50 8.06 18.64
C ASN A 26 3.57 8.41 17.57
N LYS A 27 4.78 7.88 17.72
CA LYS A 27 5.86 8.00 16.73
C LYS A 27 6.22 6.62 16.18
N VAL A 28 6.56 6.57 14.91
CA VAL A 28 7.14 5.37 14.33
C VAL A 28 8.47 5.08 15.01
N SER A 29 8.57 3.93 15.67
CA SER A 29 9.76 3.49 16.39
C SER A 29 10.53 2.41 15.66
N GLY A 30 9.89 1.69 14.75
CA GLY A 30 10.53 0.63 13.97
C GLY A 30 9.66 0.11 12.84
N LEU A 31 10.33 -0.52 11.91
CA LEU A 31 9.71 -1.26 10.80
C LEU A 31 10.25 -2.68 10.83
N ILE A 32 9.37 -3.65 10.63
CA ILE A 32 9.72 -5.08 10.63
C ILE A 32 9.25 -5.72 9.32
N ASP A 33 9.71 -6.94 9.07
CA ASP A 33 9.38 -7.76 7.91
C ASP A 33 9.75 -7.12 6.55
N PHE A 34 11.02 -7.29 6.16
CA PHE A 34 11.57 -6.81 4.88
C PHE A 34 11.64 -7.89 3.79
N TYR A 35 11.03 -9.05 4.00
CA TYR A 35 11.17 -10.20 3.10
C TYR A 35 10.70 -9.92 1.67
N PHE A 36 9.67 -9.08 1.50
CA PHE A 36 9.12 -8.73 0.20
C PHE A 36 9.70 -7.43 -0.38
N SER A 37 10.79 -6.90 0.19
CA SER A 37 11.46 -5.71 -0.33
C SER A 37 12.09 -6.01 -1.68
N CYS A 38 11.76 -5.22 -2.69
CA CYS A 38 12.28 -5.39 -4.04
C CYS A 38 12.46 -4.04 -4.75
N HIS A 39 13.08 -4.09 -5.93
CA HIS A 39 13.19 -2.95 -6.83
C HIS A 39 11.91 -2.83 -7.64
N ASP A 40 11.13 -1.77 -7.43
CA ASP A 40 9.88 -1.52 -8.13
C ASP A 40 9.59 -0.02 -8.25
N PHE A 41 8.50 0.34 -8.92
CA PHE A 41 8.07 1.73 -9.06
C PHE A 41 7.62 2.31 -7.72
N PHE A 42 8.02 3.54 -7.42
CA PHE A 42 7.60 4.24 -6.20
C PHE A 42 6.09 4.36 -6.07
N ALA A 43 5.40 4.65 -7.18
CA ALA A 43 3.95 4.75 -7.19
C ALA A 43 3.26 3.41 -6.86
N TYR A 44 3.88 2.27 -7.19
CA TYR A 44 3.34 0.96 -6.83
C TYR A 44 3.45 0.68 -5.33
N ASP A 45 4.61 0.96 -4.74
CA ASP A 45 4.80 0.86 -3.28
C ASP A 45 3.82 1.76 -2.52
N LEU A 46 3.62 2.99 -3.01
CA LEU A 46 2.64 3.92 -2.46
C LEU A 46 1.19 3.39 -2.61
N SER A 47 0.87 2.72 -3.72
CA SER A 47 -0.46 2.10 -3.92
C SER A 47 -0.77 1.02 -2.88
N ILE A 48 0.25 0.27 -2.46
CA ILE A 48 0.12 -0.71 -1.37
C ILE A 48 -0.13 -0.01 -0.05
N CYS A 49 0.60 1.08 0.23
CA CYS A 49 0.36 1.89 1.43
C CYS A 49 -1.06 2.50 1.44
N ILE A 50 -1.57 2.96 0.29
CA ILE A 50 -2.96 3.45 0.19
C ILE A 50 -3.95 2.34 0.56
N ASN A 51 -3.79 1.14 0.02
CA ASN A 51 -4.63 0.00 0.38
C ASN A 51 -4.53 -0.37 1.85
N ALA A 52 -3.35 -0.24 2.47
CA ALA A 52 -3.11 -0.64 3.84
C ALA A 52 -3.59 0.39 4.89
N TRP A 53 -3.49 1.69 4.59
CA TRP A 53 -3.63 2.76 5.59
C TRP A 53 -4.80 3.71 5.33
N CYS A 54 -5.38 3.70 4.12
CA CYS A 54 -6.45 4.63 3.76
C CYS A 54 -7.84 4.01 3.82
N PHE A 55 -7.99 2.85 4.46
CA PHE A 55 -9.28 2.21 4.71
C PHE A 55 -9.45 1.95 6.21
N ASP A 56 -10.65 2.18 6.73
CA ASP A 56 -11.00 1.87 8.12
C ASP A 56 -11.33 0.37 8.32
N GLY A 57 -11.70 -0.02 9.56
CA GLY A 57 -12.04 -1.39 9.90
C GLY A 57 -13.28 -1.93 9.17
N ASP A 58 -14.14 -1.05 8.66
CA ASP A 58 -15.33 -1.41 7.86
C ASP A 58 -15.04 -1.37 6.34
N ASN A 59 -13.78 -1.11 5.97
CA ASN A 59 -13.30 -0.92 4.60
C ASN A 59 -13.90 0.30 3.88
N ASN A 60 -14.20 1.37 4.61
CA ASN A 60 -14.51 2.67 4.03
C ASN A 60 -13.22 3.43 3.77
N PHE A 61 -13.13 4.09 2.62
CA PHE A 61 -11.98 4.90 2.26
C PHE A 61 -11.94 6.20 3.07
N SER A 62 -10.75 6.55 3.58
CA SER A 62 -10.48 7.77 4.31
C SER A 62 -9.68 8.75 3.46
N GLU A 63 -10.34 9.80 2.98
CA GLU A 63 -9.66 10.90 2.25
C GLU A 63 -8.61 11.60 3.12
N GLU A 64 -8.87 11.74 4.43
CA GLU A 64 -7.94 12.36 5.38
C GLU A 64 -6.63 11.59 5.48
N ASN A 65 -6.72 10.26 5.63
CA ASN A 65 -5.55 9.40 5.66
C ASN A 65 -4.81 9.45 4.33
N PHE A 66 -5.53 9.44 3.22
CA PHE A 66 -4.94 9.54 1.89
C PHE A 66 -4.16 10.86 1.71
N LYS A 67 -4.78 12.01 2.04
CA LYS A 67 -4.12 13.33 1.96
C LYS A 67 -2.87 13.39 2.84
N SER A 68 -2.95 12.85 4.04
CA SER A 68 -1.84 12.79 4.99
C SER A 68 -0.69 11.92 4.47
N LEU A 69 -1.01 10.76 3.90
CA LEU A 69 -0.05 9.84 3.32
C LEU A 69 0.67 10.47 2.13
N ILE A 70 -0.07 11.04 1.18
CA ILE A 70 0.50 11.71 -0.01
C ILE A 70 1.37 12.89 0.40
N LYS A 71 0.89 13.73 1.32
CA LYS A 71 1.65 14.88 1.83
C LYS A 71 2.96 14.45 2.48
N GLY A 72 2.92 13.43 3.34
CA GLY A 72 4.12 12.90 3.99
C GLY A 72 5.10 12.31 2.98
N TYR A 73 4.60 11.55 2.00
CA TYR A 73 5.42 10.97 0.95
C TYR A 73 6.10 12.03 0.08
N GLN A 74 5.35 13.03 -0.39
CA GLN A 74 5.87 14.12 -1.21
C GLN A 74 6.84 15.05 -0.44
N GLY A 75 6.75 15.08 0.88
CA GLY A 75 7.72 15.78 1.73
C GLY A 75 9.14 15.20 1.65
N VAL A 76 9.26 13.94 1.25
CA VAL A 76 10.54 13.23 1.10
C VAL A 76 10.89 13.03 -0.37
N LYS A 77 9.91 12.69 -1.21
CA LYS A 77 10.08 12.42 -2.64
C LYS A 77 8.92 12.99 -3.44
N ASN A 78 9.25 13.92 -4.34
CA ASN A 78 8.26 14.43 -5.28
C ASN A 78 7.79 13.34 -6.25
N LEU A 79 6.47 13.18 -6.33
CA LEU A 79 5.83 12.35 -7.34
C LEU A 79 5.61 13.17 -8.61
N SER A 80 5.98 12.60 -9.73
CA SER A 80 5.66 13.18 -11.03
C SER A 80 4.15 13.13 -11.30
N LYS A 81 3.66 13.96 -12.22
CA LYS A 81 2.26 13.93 -12.66
C LYS A 81 1.86 12.56 -13.23
N HIS A 82 2.79 11.87 -13.89
CA HIS A 82 2.56 10.52 -14.42
C HIS A 82 2.39 9.50 -13.29
N GLU A 83 3.22 9.56 -12.25
CA GLU A 83 3.10 8.68 -11.08
C GLU A 83 1.76 8.92 -10.35
N LEU A 84 1.39 10.17 -10.12
CA LEU A 84 0.11 10.52 -9.50
C LEU A 84 -1.08 10.01 -10.32
N ASN A 85 -1.07 10.23 -11.64
CA ASN A 85 -2.15 9.78 -12.53
C ASN A 85 -2.21 8.24 -12.65
N SER A 86 -1.15 7.53 -12.35
CA SER A 86 -1.11 6.06 -12.36
C SER A 86 -1.64 5.44 -11.07
N LEU A 87 -1.78 6.20 -9.98
CA LEU A 87 -2.20 5.65 -8.69
C LEU A 87 -3.53 4.89 -8.73
N PRO A 88 -4.60 5.36 -9.41
CA PRO A 88 -5.86 4.61 -9.44
C PRO A 88 -5.69 3.17 -9.98
N ILE A 89 -5.02 3.02 -11.11
CA ILE A 89 -4.80 1.69 -11.71
C ILE A 89 -3.83 0.84 -10.86
N LEU A 90 -2.81 1.46 -10.25
CA LEU A 90 -1.88 0.76 -9.38
C LEU A 90 -2.54 0.31 -8.07
N CYS A 91 -3.44 1.12 -7.51
CA CYS A 91 -4.23 0.74 -6.33
C CYS A 91 -5.17 -0.44 -6.63
N SER A 92 -5.82 -0.45 -7.80
CA SER A 92 -6.60 -1.59 -8.26
C SER A 92 -5.73 -2.84 -8.42
N GLY A 93 -4.58 -2.71 -9.07
CA GLY A 93 -3.65 -3.81 -9.31
C GLY A 93 -3.08 -4.39 -8.00
N SER A 94 -2.69 -3.55 -7.06
CA SER A 94 -2.21 -4.02 -5.75
C SER A 94 -3.33 -4.65 -4.92
N ALA A 95 -4.55 -4.11 -4.94
CA ALA A 95 -5.70 -4.72 -4.27
C ALA A 95 -6.02 -6.11 -4.86
N LEU A 96 -5.99 -6.25 -6.18
CA LEU A 96 -6.17 -7.54 -6.85
C LEU A 96 -5.09 -8.55 -6.44
N ARG A 97 -3.83 -8.14 -6.42
CA ARG A 97 -2.72 -8.99 -5.99
C ARG A 97 -2.96 -9.55 -4.58
N PHE A 98 -3.29 -8.70 -3.61
CA PHE A 98 -3.52 -9.13 -2.23
C PHE A 98 -4.79 -9.98 -2.11
N LEU A 99 -5.85 -9.68 -2.87
CA LEU A 99 -7.04 -10.54 -2.94
C LEU A 99 -6.66 -11.96 -3.39
N LEU A 100 -5.92 -12.09 -4.48
CA LEU A 100 -5.50 -13.39 -5.01
C LEU A 100 -4.59 -14.15 -4.03
N THR A 101 -3.65 -13.47 -3.41
CA THR A 101 -2.78 -14.06 -2.38
C THR A 101 -3.58 -14.61 -1.20
N ARG A 102 -4.59 -13.88 -0.73
CA ARG A 102 -5.45 -14.34 0.37
C ARG A 102 -6.33 -15.53 -0.02
N VAL A 103 -6.86 -15.52 -1.26
CA VAL A 103 -7.63 -16.65 -1.79
C VAL A 103 -6.74 -17.88 -1.92
N ASP A 104 -5.52 -17.74 -2.43
CA ASP A 104 -4.57 -18.83 -2.56
C ASP A 104 -4.21 -19.43 -1.19
N ASN A 105 -3.93 -18.58 -0.21
CA ASN A 105 -3.67 -19.01 1.17
C ASN A 105 -4.83 -19.79 1.77
N LEU A 106 -6.09 -19.40 1.51
CA LEU A 106 -7.26 -20.13 1.97
C LEU A 106 -7.37 -21.53 1.34
N ASN A 107 -7.08 -21.64 0.04
CA ASN A 107 -7.16 -22.90 -0.68
C ASN A 107 -6.04 -23.88 -0.29
N ASN A 108 -4.88 -23.38 0.13
CA ASN A 108 -3.70 -24.18 0.43
C ASN A 108 -3.49 -24.44 1.93
N SER A 109 -4.27 -23.81 2.82
CA SER A 109 -4.20 -24.05 4.26
C SER A 109 -4.90 -25.36 4.62
N ASN A 110 -4.11 -26.44 4.79
CA ASN A 110 -4.59 -27.75 5.25
C ASN A 110 -4.66 -27.88 6.77
N ASP A 111 -4.31 -26.85 7.54
CA ASP A 111 -4.31 -26.88 9.00
C ASP A 111 -5.05 -25.68 9.60
N ILE A 112 -5.92 -26.03 10.56
CA ILE A 112 -6.65 -25.16 11.47
C ILE A 112 -5.67 -24.53 12.48
N ASP A 113 -4.53 -24.12 12.05
CA ASP A 113 -3.68 -23.27 12.86
C ASP A 113 -4.10 -21.82 12.64
N ILE A 114 -4.45 -21.20 13.74
CA ILE A 114 -4.86 -19.82 14.00
C ILE A 114 -3.80 -18.82 13.48
N VAL A 115 -3.45 -18.93 12.24
CA VAL A 115 -2.81 -17.84 11.49
C VAL A 115 -3.94 -16.87 11.17
N HIS A 116 -3.81 -15.64 11.60
CA HIS A 116 -4.76 -14.55 11.41
C HIS A 116 -5.47 -14.68 10.07
N TYR A 117 -6.75 -15.08 10.13
CA TYR A 117 -7.60 -15.22 8.97
C TYR A 117 -7.73 -13.84 8.30
N GLN A 118 -6.99 -13.65 7.23
CA GLN A 118 -7.07 -12.44 6.44
C GLN A 118 -8.18 -12.61 5.41
N ASP A 119 -9.35 -12.08 5.72
CA ASP A 119 -10.54 -12.21 4.87
C ASP A 119 -10.28 -11.61 3.47
N PRO A 120 -10.39 -12.41 2.39
CA PRO A 120 -10.30 -11.89 1.02
C PRO A 120 -11.34 -10.83 0.69
N GLN A 121 -12.51 -10.83 1.37
CA GLN A 121 -13.57 -9.86 1.14
C GLN A 121 -13.12 -8.42 1.39
N GLU A 122 -12.17 -8.19 2.29
CA GLU A 122 -11.56 -6.88 2.51
C GLU A 122 -10.99 -6.30 1.20
N PHE A 123 -10.09 -7.07 0.57
CA PHE A 123 -9.46 -6.62 -0.67
C PHE A 123 -10.40 -6.63 -1.87
N LEU A 124 -11.42 -7.46 -1.88
CA LEU A 124 -12.47 -7.38 -2.89
C LEU A 124 -13.24 -6.05 -2.80
N LYS A 125 -13.58 -5.60 -1.58
CA LYS A 125 -14.23 -4.30 -1.37
C LYS A 125 -13.33 -3.15 -1.80
N ARG A 126 -12.04 -3.19 -1.44
CA ARG A 126 -11.04 -2.17 -1.82
C ARG A 126 -10.85 -2.13 -3.34
N LEU A 127 -10.74 -3.29 -3.99
CA LEU A 127 -10.67 -3.38 -5.45
C LEU A 127 -11.88 -2.72 -6.11
N ARG A 128 -13.09 -3.07 -5.69
CA ARG A 128 -14.34 -2.49 -6.22
C ARG A 128 -14.44 -0.98 -5.97
N PHE A 129 -13.87 -0.49 -4.89
CA PHE A 129 -13.76 0.95 -4.65
C PHE A 129 -12.84 1.59 -5.68
N HIS A 130 -11.63 1.08 -5.85
CA HIS A 130 -10.65 1.63 -6.79
C HIS A 130 -11.10 1.57 -8.24
N GLU A 131 -11.86 0.55 -8.65
CA GLU A 131 -12.43 0.44 -10.00
C GLU A 131 -13.39 1.59 -10.37
N LYS A 132 -13.93 2.30 -9.38
CA LYS A 132 -14.79 3.47 -9.58
C LYS A 132 -14.04 4.78 -9.63
N ILE A 133 -12.76 4.77 -9.31
CA ILE A 133 -11.89 5.95 -9.27
C ILE A 133 -11.30 6.18 -10.67
N SER A 134 -11.65 7.28 -11.29
CA SER A 134 -11.18 7.65 -12.65
C SER A 134 -9.81 8.35 -12.64
N ASP A 135 -9.54 9.11 -11.60
CA ASP A 135 -8.38 10.00 -11.49
C ASP A 135 -7.97 10.22 -10.02
N ILE A 136 -6.86 10.90 -9.82
CA ILE A 136 -6.32 11.15 -8.48
C ILE A 136 -7.18 12.11 -7.67
N GLU A 137 -7.88 13.03 -8.31
CA GLU A 137 -8.76 13.99 -7.68
C GLU A 137 -9.97 13.30 -7.01
N ALA A 138 -10.42 12.18 -7.57
CA ALA A 138 -11.50 11.37 -6.98
C ALA A 138 -11.12 10.68 -5.65
N TYR A 139 -9.84 10.64 -5.29
CA TYR A 139 -9.38 10.29 -3.93
C TYR A 139 -9.40 11.48 -2.96
N GLY A 140 -9.78 12.67 -3.41
CA GLY A 140 -9.70 13.91 -2.64
C GLY A 140 -8.34 14.62 -2.76
N TYR A 141 -7.54 14.33 -3.78
CA TYR A 141 -6.27 15.03 -4.01
C TYR A 141 -6.53 16.44 -4.53
N ASP A 142 -6.09 17.43 -3.77
CA ASP A 142 -6.12 18.85 -4.18
C ASP A 142 -4.74 19.20 -4.77
N LYS A 143 -4.74 19.82 -5.96
CA LYS A 143 -3.52 20.28 -6.66
C LYS A 143 -2.82 21.43 -5.95
#